data_38a5c7f69a28c4f85e1c2dee795c1b38
#
_entry.id   38a5c7f69a28c4f85e1c2dee795c1b38
#
_cell.length_a   1.000
_cell.length_b   1.000
_cell.length_c   1.000
_cell.angle_alpha   90.00
_cell.angle_beta   90.00
_cell.angle_gamma   90.00
#
_symmetry.space_group_name_H-M   'P 1'
#
loop_
_entity.id
_entity.type
_entity.pdbx_description
1 polymer ?
#
loop_
_entity_poly.entity_id
_entity_poly.type
_entity_poly.pdbx_seq_one_letter_code
_entity_poly.pdbx_strand_id
1 'polypeptide(L)'
;VMYMFIDKLIADNIIVAVLSRGPTKCLAVAQLPGKKARRVDFMYAPPDQFAVATLYFTGSKAFNTVQRQRALDLGYTLNEHAFHKMVNRKKGDKVSGLFPDEKAIFDFLGMEYREPHERIDSRSVVLTSKKESDSKKVAVAATATGKVAATATGKVAVAATGKVAATGKVTTAVPTTKKPKKLTLKK
;
A
#
# COMPACT_ATOMS: atom_id res chain seq x y z
N VAL A 1 7.30 -15.10 -5.52
CA VAL A 1 7.70 -14.24 -6.67
C VAL A 1 9.02 -13.52 -6.34
N MET A 2 9.08 -12.66 -5.32
CA MET A 2 10.30 -11.86 -5.03
C MET A 2 11.55 -12.71 -4.80
N TYR A 3 11.46 -13.76 -3.97
CA TYR A 3 12.61 -14.62 -3.70
C TYR A 3 13.17 -15.26 -4.97
N MET A 4 12.32 -15.87 -5.79
CA MET A 4 12.72 -16.50 -7.05
C MET A 4 13.36 -15.50 -8.03
N PHE A 5 12.81 -14.29 -8.09
CA PHE A 5 13.36 -13.21 -8.92
C PHE A 5 14.77 -12.82 -8.46
N ILE A 6 14.97 -12.62 -7.17
CA ILE A 6 16.28 -12.27 -6.61
C ILE A 6 17.28 -13.42 -6.78
N ASP A 7 16.87 -14.69 -6.56
CA ASP A 7 17.74 -15.85 -6.76
C ASP A 7 18.19 -15.95 -8.22
N LYS A 8 17.31 -15.66 -9.18
CA LYS A 8 17.67 -15.61 -10.59
C LYS A 8 18.72 -14.53 -10.88
N LEU A 9 18.57 -13.33 -10.35
CA LEU A 9 19.54 -12.25 -10.52
C LEU A 9 20.89 -12.55 -9.87
N ILE A 10 20.92 -13.31 -8.77
CA ILE A 10 22.15 -13.80 -8.15
C ILE A 10 22.81 -14.84 -9.06
N ALA A 11 22.04 -15.81 -9.56
CA ALA A 11 22.54 -16.85 -10.46
C ALA A 11 23.10 -16.27 -11.77
N ASP A 12 22.52 -15.19 -12.25
CA ASP A 12 22.98 -14.47 -13.44
C ASP A 12 24.14 -13.50 -13.16
N ASN A 13 24.70 -13.51 -11.94
CA ASN A 13 25.78 -12.62 -11.49
C ASN A 13 25.47 -11.11 -11.63
N ILE A 14 24.17 -10.73 -11.64
CA ILE A 14 23.73 -9.34 -11.66
C ILE A 14 23.75 -8.78 -10.23
N ILE A 15 23.29 -9.53 -9.24
CA ILE A 15 23.40 -9.18 -7.83
C ILE A 15 24.71 -9.75 -7.29
N VAL A 16 25.61 -8.86 -6.86
CA VAL A 16 26.92 -9.21 -6.30
C VAL A 16 26.90 -9.28 -4.78
N ALA A 17 25.96 -8.61 -4.13
CA ALA A 17 25.75 -8.70 -2.68
C ALA A 17 24.31 -8.40 -2.30
N VAL A 18 23.77 -9.14 -1.34
CA VAL A 18 22.44 -8.90 -0.74
C VAL A 18 22.64 -8.25 0.62
N LEU A 19 22.08 -7.04 0.81
CA LEU A 19 22.16 -6.28 2.05
C LEU A 19 20.99 -6.60 2.99
N SER A 20 19.81 -6.79 2.40
CA SER A 20 18.59 -7.17 3.13
C SER A 20 17.63 -7.85 2.17
N ARG A 21 16.89 -8.86 2.64
CA ARG A 21 15.99 -9.63 1.81
C ARG A 21 14.69 -9.96 2.56
N GLY A 22 13.59 -9.54 2.03
CA GLY A 22 12.25 -9.79 2.55
C GLY A 22 11.29 -10.29 1.46
N PRO A 23 10.03 -10.59 1.81
CA PRO A 23 9.04 -11.12 0.88
C PRO A 23 8.63 -10.13 -0.21
N THR A 24 8.70 -8.82 0.07
CA THR A 24 8.28 -7.75 -0.85
C THR A 24 9.37 -6.74 -1.15
N LYS A 25 10.51 -6.78 -0.44
CA LYS A 25 11.60 -5.82 -0.60
C LYS A 25 12.95 -6.52 -0.49
N CYS A 26 13.88 -6.16 -1.37
CA CYS A 26 15.26 -6.57 -1.31
C CYS A 26 16.18 -5.39 -1.56
N LEU A 27 17.16 -5.18 -0.69
CA LEU A 27 18.23 -4.21 -0.84
C LEU A 27 19.48 -4.98 -1.26
N ALA A 28 20.06 -4.62 -2.39
CA ALA A 28 21.17 -5.33 -2.97
C ALA A 28 22.21 -4.39 -3.58
N VAL A 29 23.38 -4.91 -3.84
CA VAL A 29 24.37 -4.31 -4.73
C VAL A 29 24.34 -5.09 -6.03
N ALA A 30 24.07 -4.41 -7.13
CA ALA A 30 24.03 -4.99 -8.46
C ALA A 30 25.15 -4.42 -9.35
N GLN A 31 25.64 -5.24 -10.27
CA GLN A 31 26.68 -4.87 -11.21
C GLN A 31 26.42 -5.53 -12.55
N LEU A 32 26.31 -4.72 -13.60
CA LEU A 32 26.31 -5.22 -14.97
C LEU A 32 27.74 -5.40 -15.47
N PRO A 33 27.97 -6.31 -16.46
CA PRO A 33 29.30 -6.53 -17.03
C PRO A 33 29.97 -5.21 -17.48
N GLY A 34 31.19 -4.99 -17.04
CA GLY A 34 31.96 -3.78 -17.39
C GLY A 34 31.46 -2.47 -16.75
N LYS A 35 30.46 -2.50 -15.87
CA LYS A 35 29.91 -1.32 -15.18
C LYS A 35 30.29 -1.33 -13.70
N LYS A 36 30.21 -0.14 -13.08
CA LYS A 36 30.41 0.00 -11.62
C LYS A 36 29.25 -0.61 -10.85
N ALA A 37 29.55 -1.28 -9.75
CA ALA A 37 28.55 -1.77 -8.83
C ALA A 37 27.74 -0.60 -8.23
N ARG A 38 26.43 -0.80 -8.10
CA ARG A 38 25.49 0.19 -7.54
C ARG A 38 24.52 -0.46 -6.57
N ARG A 39 24.11 0.29 -5.56
CA ARG A 39 22.98 -0.12 -4.74
C ARG A 39 21.69 -0.06 -5.54
N VAL A 40 20.91 -1.14 -5.46
CA VAL A 40 19.60 -1.27 -6.08
C VAL A 40 18.63 -1.79 -5.03
N ASP A 41 17.50 -1.11 -4.90
CA ASP A 41 16.42 -1.52 -4.05
C ASP A 41 15.29 -2.10 -4.92
N PHE A 42 15.00 -3.38 -4.75
CA PHE A 42 13.90 -4.06 -5.43
C PHE A 42 12.67 -4.05 -4.53
N MET A 43 11.52 -3.72 -5.10
CA MET A 43 10.26 -3.76 -4.40
C MET A 43 9.20 -4.43 -5.26
N TYR A 44 8.47 -5.38 -4.66
CA TYR A 44 7.31 -6.00 -5.27
C TYR A 44 6.04 -5.22 -4.91
N ALA A 45 5.34 -4.76 -5.92
CA ALA A 45 4.01 -4.18 -5.79
C ALA A 45 2.99 -5.09 -6.51
N PRO A 46 1.93 -5.56 -5.82
CA PRO A 46 0.82 -6.25 -6.48
C PRO A 46 0.15 -5.36 -7.54
N PRO A 47 -0.54 -5.94 -8.54
CA PRO A 47 -1.15 -5.16 -9.63
C PRO A 47 -2.09 -4.05 -9.14
N ASP A 48 -2.85 -4.30 -8.07
CA ASP A 48 -3.77 -3.32 -7.47
C ASP A 48 -3.07 -2.18 -6.71
N GLN A 49 -1.77 -2.25 -6.51
CA GLN A 49 -0.94 -1.25 -5.84
C GLN A 49 0.09 -0.62 -6.78
N PHE A 50 0.25 -1.16 -7.99
CA PHE A 50 1.37 -0.81 -8.88
C PHE A 50 1.35 0.67 -9.28
N ALA A 51 0.20 1.22 -9.68
CA ALA A 51 0.08 2.64 -10.05
C ALA A 51 0.41 3.56 -8.86
N VAL A 52 -0.06 3.21 -7.65
CA VAL A 52 0.21 3.99 -6.43
C VAL A 52 1.69 3.92 -6.06
N ALA A 53 2.31 2.74 -6.14
CA ALA A 53 3.72 2.56 -5.88
C ALA A 53 4.58 3.32 -6.90
N THR A 54 4.26 3.23 -8.20
CA THR A 54 4.96 3.95 -9.26
C THR A 54 4.92 5.44 -9.01
N LEU A 55 3.76 6.01 -8.74
CA LEU A 55 3.58 7.43 -8.45
C LEU A 55 4.41 7.87 -7.23
N TYR A 56 4.36 7.08 -6.14
CA TYR A 56 5.09 7.36 -4.92
C TYR A 56 6.61 7.40 -5.14
N PHE A 57 7.17 6.40 -5.85
CA PHE A 57 8.60 6.28 -6.08
C PHE A 57 9.13 7.18 -7.19
N THR A 58 8.29 7.62 -8.10
CA THR A 58 8.64 8.64 -9.11
C THR A 58 8.94 9.99 -8.44
N GLY A 59 8.17 10.39 -7.44
CA GLY A 59 8.40 11.65 -6.71
C GLY A 59 7.99 12.87 -7.56
N SER A 60 8.62 14.00 -7.34
CA SER A 60 9.65 14.29 -6.32
C SER A 60 9.12 14.20 -4.88
N LYS A 61 10.02 14.30 -3.90
CA LYS A 61 9.61 14.38 -2.48
C LYS A 61 8.67 15.56 -2.22
N ALA A 62 8.97 16.74 -2.78
CA ALA A 62 8.14 17.92 -2.61
C ALA A 62 6.76 17.77 -3.25
N PHE A 63 6.71 17.19 -4.46
CA PHE A 63 5.45 16.84 -5.14
C PHE A 63 4.63 15.86 -4.29
N ASN A 64 5.22 14.76 -3.83
CA ASN A 64 4.53 13.76 -3.00
C ASN A 64 3.98 14.35 -1.70
N THR A 65 4.68 15.31 -1.08
CA THR A 65 4.22 15.95 0.14
C THR A 65 2.91 16.70 -0.09
N VAL A 66 2.82 17.51 -1.16
CA VAL A 66 1.61 18.28 -1.47
C VAL A 66 0.48 17.37 -1.95
N GLN A 67 0.80 16.37 -2.78
CA GLN A 67 -0.19 15.37 -3.22
C GLN A 67 -0.81 14.61 -2.04
N ARG A 68 0.00 14.21 -1.06
CA ARG A 68 -0.50 13.55 0.16
C ARG A 68 -1.33 14.49 1.03
N GLN A 69 -0.97 15.78 1.09
CA GLN A 69 -1.80 16.78 1.76
C GLN A 69 -3.15 16.91 1.06
N ARG A 70 -3.17 16.94 -0.27
CA ARG A 70 -4.43 16.95 -1.03
C ARG A 70 -5.30 15.72 -0.74
N ALA A 71 -4.69 14.54 -0.62
CA ALA A 71 -5.42 13.35 -0.21
C ALA A 71 -6.06 13.51 1.18
N LEU A 72 -5.32 14.10 2.15
CA LEU A 72 -5.83 14.38 3.49
C LEU A 72 -7.00 15.37 3.47
N ASP A 73 -6.93 16.43 2.66
CA ASP A 73 -7.97 17.42 2.49
C ASP A 73 -9.28 16.80 1.95
N LEU A 74 -9.16 15.75 1.16
CA LEU A 74 -10.26 14.95 0.64
C LEU A 74 -10.74 13.83 1.60
N GLY A 75 -10.15 13.72 2.79
CA GLY A 75 -10.51 12.72 3.78
C GLY A 75 -9.85 11.35 3.57
N TYR A 76 -8.72 11.30 2.85
CA TYR A 76 -7.95 10.08 2.61
C TYR A 76 -6.52 10.24 3.10
N THR A 77 -5.88 9.14 3.45
CA THR A 77 -4.42 9.07 3.59
C THR A 77 -3.83 8.21 2.49
N LEU A 78 -2.71 8.64 1.95
CA LEU A 78 -1.99 7.99 0.85
C LEU A 78 -0.61 7.56 1.31
N ASN A 79 -0.24 6.31 1.03
CA ASN A 79 1.11 5.80 1.16
C ASN A 79 1.52 5.06 -0.13
N GLU A 80 2.66 4.39 -0.13
CA GLU A 80 3.21 3.63 -1.26
C GLU A 80 2.37 2.40 -1.66
N HIS A 81 1.41 1.99 -0.84
CA HIS A 81 0.58 0.81 -1.09
C HIS A 81 -0.84 1.15 -1.53
N ALA A 82 -1.47 2.16 -0.92
CA ALA A 82 -2.88 2.43 -1.16
C ALA A 82 -3.36 3.76 -0.58
N PHE A 83 -4.56 4.13 -1.01
CA PHE A 83 -5.40 5.09 -0.30
C PHE A 83 -6.18 4.40 0.82
N HIS A 84 -6.36 5.10 1.94
CA HIS A 84 -7.22 4.68 3.04
C HIS A 84 -8.11 5.84 3.44
N LYS A 85 -9.36 5.56 3.78
CA LYS A 85 -10.25 6.57 4.34
C LYS A 85 -9.73 7.04 5.69
N MET A 86 -9.91 8.33 5.98
CA MET A 86 -9.63 8.90 7.28
C MET A 86 -10.93 8.99 8.06
N VAL A 87 -11.01 8.31 9.22
CA VAL A 87 -12.17 8.36 10.12
C VAL A 87 -11.66 8.83 11.49
N ASN A 88 -12.17 9.95 11.97
CA ASN A 88 -11.77 10.53 13.26
C ASN A 88 -10.23 10.68 13.41
N ARG A 89 -9.55 11.16 12.36
CA ARG A 89 -8.09 11.31 12.25
C ARG A 89 -7.31 9.98 12.37
N LYS A 90 -7.98 8.83 12.25
CA LYS A 90 -7.36 7.51 12.21
C LYS A 90 -7.47 6.91 10.82
N LYS A 91 -6.49 6.10 10.46
CA LYS A 91 -6.48 5.33 9.22
C LYS A 91 -7.58 4.27 9.31
N GLY A 92 -8.54 4.35 8.40
CA GLY A 92 -9.63 3.39 8.24
C GLY A 92 -9.39 2.44 7.08
N ASP A 93 -10.48 2.02 6.43
CA ASP A 93 -10.47 1.01 5.38
C ASP A 93 -9.67 1.45 4.16
N LYS A 94 -9.02 0.47 3.50
CA LYS A 94 -8.39 0.66 2.19
C LYS A 94 -9.50 1.06 1.18
N VAL A 95 -9.22 2.07 0.38
CA VAL A 95 -10.11 2.42 -0.73
C VAL A 95 -10.05 1.27 -1.74
N SER A 96 -11.15 0.55 -1.85
CA SER A 96 -11.32 -0.48 -2.86
C SER A 96 -11.59 0.19 -4.20
N GLY A 97 -10.70 0.03 -5.11
CA GLY A 97 -10.76 0.55 -6.47
C GLY A 97 -9.39 0.35 -7.10
N LEU A 98 -9.38 -0.20 -8.28
CA LEU A 98 -8.16 -0.30 -9.05
C LEU A 98 -7.89 1.07 -9.66
N PHE A 99 -6.73 1.63 -9.34
CA PHE A 99 -6.17 2.69 -10.15
C PHE A 99 -5.36 2.00 -11.26
N PRO A 100 -5.87 1.97 -12.51
CA PRO A 100 -5.20 1.29 -13.61
C PRO A 100 -3.85 1.93 -13.94
N ASP A 101 -3.74 3.23 -13.71
CA ASP A 101 -2.57 4.05 -13.98
C ASP A 101 -2.47 5.24 -13.03
N GLU A 102 -1.38 6.01 -13.16
CA GLU A 102 -1.17 7.23 -12.37
C GLU A 102 -2.22 8.31 -12.68
N LYS A 103 -2.69 8.40 -13.95
CA LYS A 103 -3.67 9.40 -14.36
C LYS A 103 -4.97 9.26 -13.58
N ALA A 104 -5.44 8.03 -13.38
CA ALA A 104 -6.62 7.75 -12.56
C ALA A 104 -6.46 8.24 -11.10
N ILE A 105 -5.24 8.22 -10.57
CA ILE A 105 -4.94 8.76 -9.24
C ILE A 105 -5.03 10.29 -9.24
N PHE A 106 -4.52 10.97 -10.27
CA PHE A 106 -4.63 12.42 -10.41
C PHE A 106 -6.10 12.84 -10.51
N ASP A 107 -6.87 12.14 -11.36
CA ASP A 107 -8.31 12.38 -11.52
C ASP A 107 -9.07 12.19 -10.18
N PHE A 108 -8.75 11.15 -9.42
CA PHE A 108 -9.32 10.88 -8.10
C PHE A 108 -9.04 12.00 -7.09
N LEU A 109 -7.85 12.59 -7.16
CA LEU A 109 -7.44 13.69 -6.29
C LEU A 109 -7.93 15.06 -6.81
N GLY A 110 -8.55 15.13 -7.99
CA GLY A 110 -8.94 16.38 -8.64
C GLY A 110 -7.72 17.23 -9.00
N MET A 111 -6.68 16.58 -9.51
CA MET A 111 -5.43 17.22 -9.93
C MET A 111 -5.26 17.09 -11.44
N GLU A 112 -4.63 18.09 -12.05
CA GLU A 112 -4.16 17.99 -13.43
C GLU A 112 -3.03 16.96 -13.52
N TYR A 113 -3.10 16.06 -14.51
CA TYR A 113 -2.02 15.11 -14.75
C TYR A 113 -0.74 15.85 -15.13
N ARG A 114 0.35 15.44 -14.52
CA ARG A 114 1.71 15.91 -14.83
C ARG A 114 2.59 14.72 -15.19
N GLU A 115 3.35 14.86 -16.26
CA GLU A 115 4.34 13.87 -16.63
C GLU A 115 5.43 13.72 -15.54
N PRO A 116 6.07 12.55 -15.40
CA PRO A 116 7.09 12.33 -14.37
C PRO A 116 8.17 13.41 -14.30
N HIS A 117 8.64 13.90 -15.44
CA HIS A 117 9.68 14.93 -15.52
C HIS A 117 9.18 16.32 -15.12
N GLU A 118 7.88 16.57 -15.08
CA GLU A 118 7.27 17.83 -14.66
C GLU A 118 7.05 17.91 -13.14
N ARG A 119 7.15 16.79 -12.42
CA ARG A 119 6.88 16.70 -10.96
C ARG A 119 8.07 17.16 -10.13
N ILE A 120 8.64 18.30 -10.46
CA ILE A 120 9.91 18.80 -9.90
C ILE A 120 9.75 19.23 -8.45
N ASP A 121 8.69 20.00 -8.16
CA ASP A 121 8.47 20.60 -6.84
C ASP A 121 6.98 20.65 -6.45
N SER A 122 6.67 21.33 -5.36
CA SER A 122 5.31 21.48 -4.83
C SER A 122 4.35 22.23 -5.75
N ARG A 123 4.86 23.12 -6.61
CA ARG A 123 4.06 23.90 -7.57
C ARG A 123 3.59 23.07 -8.75
N SER A 124 4.18 21.89 -8.95
CA SER A 124 3.74 20.93 -9.95
C SER A 124 2.36 20.29 -9.63
N VAL A 125 1.88 20.46 -8.40
CA VAL A 125 0.52 20.05 -8.03
C VAL A 125 -0.45 21.17 -8.40
N VAL A 126 -1.23 20.97 -9.46
CA VAL A 126 -2.26 21.89 -9.94
C VAL A 126 -3.63 21.21 -9.77
N LEU A 127 -4.57 21.92 -9.14
CA LEU A 127 -5.92 21.40 -8.96
C LEU A 127 -6.78 21.74 -10.17
N THR A 128 -7.60 20.77 -10.59
CA THR A 128 -8.61 21.02 -11.63
C THR A 128 -9.78 21.79 -11.03
N SER A 129 -10.10 22.95 -11.59
CA SER A 129 -11.14 23.87 -11.10
C SER A 129 -12.57 23.31 -11.14
N LYS A 130 -12.77 22.06 -11.55
CA LYS A 130 -14.07 21.50 -11.94
C LYS A 130 -14.61 20.35 -11.09
N LYS A 131 -13.98 19.91 -9.97
CA LYS A 131 -14.38 18.63 -9.35
C LYS A 131 -14.49 18.58 -7.82
N GLU A 132 -14.96 19.62 -7.14
CA GLU A 132 -15.42 19.42 -5.74
C GLU A 132 -16.74 18.63 -5.68
N SER A 133 -17.58 18.69 -6.73
CA SER A 133 -18.88 17.98 -6.80
C SER A 133 -18.75 16.51 -7.25
N ASP A 134 -17.76 16.18 -8.10
CA ASP A 134 -17.62 14.83 -8.66
C ASP A 134 -16.82 13.87 -7.76
N SER A 135 -15.93 14.37 -6.91
CA SER A 135 -15.21 13.53 -5.95
C SER A 135 -16.16 12.84 -4.95
N LYS A 136 -17.26 13.52 -4.58
CA LYS A 136 -18.34 12.91 -3.80
C LYS A 136 -19.14 11.87 -4.58
N LYS A 137 -19.32 12.05 -5.90
CA LYS A 137 -20.04 11.10 -6.77
C LYS A 137 -19.26 9.83 -7.02
N VAL A 138 -17.94 9.90 -7.25
CA VAL A 138 -17.08 8.73 -7.45
C VAL A 138 -16.99 7.88 -6.17
N ALA A 139 -16.92 8.52 -5.00
CA ALA A 139 -16.96 7.81 -3.72
C ALA A 139 -18.30 7.10 -3.47
N VAL A 140 -19.42 7.69 -3.93
CA VAL A 140 -20.76 7.10 -3.84
C VAL A 140 -20.97 5.99 -4.88
N ALA A 141 -20.42 6.12 -6.09
CA ALA A 141 -20.49 5.08 -7.12
C ALA A 141 -19.69 3.83 -6.74
N ALA A 142 -18.51 3.97 -6.14
CA ALA A 142 -17.73 2.85 -5.64
C ALA A 142 -18.43 2.10 -4.49
N THR A 143 -19.28 2.79 -3.73
CA THR A 143 -20.09 2.17 -2.67
C THR A 143 -21.37 1.48 -3.21
N ALA A 144 -21.90 1.96 -4.35
CA ALA A 144 -23.11 1.39 -4.96
C ALA A 144 -22.85 0.12 -5.77
N THR A 145 -21.65 -0.01 -6.40
CA THR A 145 -21.30 -1.21 -7.19
C THR A 145 -20.95 -2.42 -6.33
N GLY A 146 -20.59 -2.23 -5.06
CA GLY A 146 -20.35 -3.32 -4.12
C GLY A 146 -21.62 -3.98 -3.55
N LYS A 147 -22.81 -3.46 -3.84
CA LYS A 147 -24.06 -3.94 -3.25
C LYS A 147 -24.98 -4.70 -4.21
N VAL A 148 -24.60 -4.89 -5.45
CA VAL A 148 -25.45 -5.50 -6.49
C VAL A 148 -25.00 -6.90 -6.93
N ALA A 149 -23.94 -7.47 -6.34
CA ALA A 149 -23.45 -8.81 -6.68
C ALA A 149 -23.77 -9.90 -5.63
N ALA A 150 -24.83 -9.73 -4.82
CA ALA A 150 -25.22 -10.75 -3.85
C ALA A 150 -26.75 -10.94 -3.79
N THR A 151 -27.40 -11.11 -4.94
CA THR A 151 -28.78 -11.59 -4.97
C THR A 151 -29.05 -12.31 -6.29
N ALA A 152 -28.63 -13.54 -6.39
CA ALA A 152 -29.32 -14.57 -7.16
C ALA A 152 -28.71 -15.94 -6.80
N THR A 153 -29.54 -16.75 -6.25
CA THR A 153 -29.66 -18.19 -6.17
C THR A 153 -29.53 -18.78 -4.77
N GLY A 154 -30.65 -19.40 -4.35
CA GLY A 154 -30.63 -20.46 -3.37
C GLY A 154 -31.54 -20.30 -2.16
N LYS A 155 -32.86 -20.46 -2.39
CA LYS A 155 -33.80 -20.86 -1.35
C LYS A 155 -33.37 -22.18 -0.74
N VAL A 156 -33.05 -22.24 0.56
CA VAL A 156 -33.42 -23.35 1.42
C VAL A 156 -33.66 -22.82 2.82
N ALA A 157 -34.88 -22.97 3.29
CA ALA A 157 -35.29 -22.77 4.66
C ALA A 157 -34.92 -24.00 5.48
N VAL A 158 -34.30 -23.78 6.66
CA VAL A 158 -34.48 -24.70 7.82
C VAL A 158 -34.43 -23.87 9.09
N ALA A 159 -35.53 -23.83 9.77
CA ALA A 159 -35.66 -23.39 11.14
C ALA A 159 -35.08 -24.47 12.09
N ALA A 160 -34.28 -24.01 13.06
CA ALA A 160 -34.12 -24.82 14.29
C ALA A 160 -33.72 -23.87 15.44
N THR A 161 -34.65 -23.75 16.34
CA THR A 161 -34.55 -23.26 17.73
C THR A 161 -33.56 -24.10 18.54
N GLY A 162 -32.70 -23.45 19.33
CA GLY A 162 -31.83 -24.18 20.27
C GLY A 162 -31.08 -23.24 21.21
N LYS A 163 -31.71 -22.95 22.32
CA LYS A 163 -31.18 -22.23 23.48
C LYS A 163 -30.35 -23.20 24.33
N VAL A 164 -29.07 -22.97 24.53
CA VAL A 164 -28.32 -23.58 25.66
C VAL A 164 -27.30 -22.56 26.20
N ALA A 165 -27.47 -22.25 27.46
CA ALA A 165 -26.51 -21.55 28.29
C ALA A 165 -25.47 -22.58 28.81
N ALA A 166 -24.20 -22.18 28.83
CA ALA A 166 -23.21 -22.83 29.69
C ALA A 166 -22.10 -21.85 30.04
N THR A 167 -22.05 -21.50 31.28
CA THR A 167 -20.98 -20.87 32.04
C THR A 167 -19.75 -21.79 32.07
N GLY A 168 -18.56 -21.24 31.78
CA GLY A 168 -17.29 -21.95 31.91
C GLY A 168 -16.13 -20.97 32.06
N LYS A 169 -15.75 -20.70 33.33
CA LYS A 169 -14.54 -20.01 33.73
C LYS A 169 -13.33 -20.89 33.39
N VAL A 170 -12.41 -20.41 32.57
CA VAL A 170 -11.08 -21.02 32.45
C VAL A 170 -10.02 -19.93 32.66
N THR A 171 -9.34 -20.05 33.77
CA THR A 171 -8.09 -19.36 34.11
C THR A 171 -6.94 -20.06 33.39
N THR A 172 -6.17 -19.36 32.59
CA THR A 172 -4.87 -19.85 32.11
C THR A 172 -3.78 -18.83 32.40
N ALA A 173 -2.74 -19.35 33.07
CA ALA A 173 -1.57 -18.66 33.54
C ALA A 173 -0.68 -18.16 32.41
N VAL A 174 -0.06 -16.99 32.62
CA VAL A 174 0.96 -16.36 31.79
C VAL A 174 2.33 -16.95 32.12
N PRO A 175 3.14 -17.40 31.17
CA PRO A 175 4.53 -17.69 31.43
C PRO A 175 5.38 -16.43 31.20
N THR A 176 6.08 -16.01 32.24
CA THR A 176 7.11 -14.98 32.25
C THR A 176 8.34 -15.43 31.48
N THR A 177 8.71 -14.71 30.41
CA THR A 177 9.99 -14.91 29.73
C THR A 177 11.06 -13.95 30.27
N LYS A 178 12.21 -14.54 30.65
CA LYS A 178 13.40 -13.90 31.19
C LYS A 178 14.08 -12.98 30.19
N LYS A 179 14.53 -11.80 30.65
CA LYS A 179 15.41 -10.86 29.92
C LYS A 179 16.78 -11.49 29.60
N PRO A 180 17.39 -11.25 28.44
CA PRO A 180 18.76 -11.64 28.16
C PRO A 180 19.78 -10.71 28.87
N LYS A 181 20.85 -11.32 29.37
CA LYS A 181 21.98 -10.67 30.07
C LYS A 181 22.83 -9.86 29.07
N LYS A 182 23.24 -8.66 29.48
CA LYS A 182 24.28 -7.84 28.85
C LYS A 182 25.64 -8.57 28.88
N LEU A 183 26.26 -8.72 27.70
CA LEU A 183 27.65 -9.16 27.58
C LEU A 183 28.56 -7.93 27.69
N THR A 184 29.39 -7.86 28.72
CA THR A 184 30.45 -6.86 28.87
C THR A 184 31.73 -7.40 28.22
N LEU A 185 32.23 -6.71 27.21
CA LEU A 185 33.58 -6.93 26.71
C LEU A 185 34.58 -6.28 27.70
N LYS A 186 35.49 -7.09 28.23
CA LYS A 186 36.75 -6.64 28.86
C LYS A 186 37.80 -6.43 27.77
N LYS A 187 38.60 -5.37 27.95
CA LYS A 187 39.80 -5.04 27.18
C LYS A 187 40.82 -6.18 27.12
#